data_0833046f932ca7478d781af1abb5d982
#
_entry.id   0833046f932ca7478d781af1abb5d982
#
_cell.length_a   1.000
_cell.length_b   1.000
_cell.length_c   1.000
_cell.angle_alpha   90.00
_cell.angle_beta   90.00
_cell.angle_gamma   90.00
#
_symmetry.space_group_name_H-M   'P 1'
#
loop_
_entity.id
_entity.type
_entity.pdbx_description
1 polymer ?
#
loop_
_entity_poly.entity_id
_entity_poly.type
_entity_poly.pdbx_seq_one_letter_code
_entity_poly.pdbx_strand_id
1 'polypeptide(L)'
;DPDIARLLAGSLGLKLKLVPTAWEDWPLGITSGRYDVALVNIAVTEQRKAKFDFATYRVDSLAFSVKSTSDIASVSGPADLAGKKVIVGSGTNQERILLGWNAENEAAGRQPALPVYLTDDASGNLYIQSGRADVFFGPQSVAAYKAALSGKTKVVGLGPKKAYVATTTRKGNGLVYALQAALDGLDLDGSH
;
A
#
# COMPACT_ATOMS: atom_id res chain seq x y z
N ASP A 1 -0.54 -9.39 -7.17
CA ASP A 1 0.30 -8.77 -8.23
C ASP A 1 1.04 -9.78 -9.14
N PRO A 2 1.50 -10.99 -8.70
CA PRO A 2 2.15 -11.94 -9.61
C PRO A 2 1.27 -12.37 -10.81
N ASP A 3 -0.03 -12.47 -10.62
CA ASP A 3 -0.96 -12.86 -11.69
C ASP A 3 -1.10 -11.74 -12.74
N ILE A 4 -1.18 -10.49 -12.30
CA ILE A 4 -1.14 -9.32 -13.19
C ILE A 4 0.18 -9.31 -13.98
N ALA A 5 1.31 -9.60 -13.34
CA ALA A 5 2.59 -9.68 -14.02
C ALA A 5 2.60 -10.77 -15.11
N ARG A 6 1.99 -11.95 -14.85
CA ARG A 6 1.85 -13.03 -15.85
C ARG A 6 0.97 -12.61 -17.01
N LEU A 7 -0.17 -11.99 -16.73
CA LEU A 7 -1.09 -11.50 -17.74
C LEU A 7 -0.43 -10.44 -18.64
N LEU A 8 0.25 -9.47 -18.05
CA LEU A 8 0.99 -8.43 -18.77
C LEU A 8 2.09 -9.01 -19.67
N ALA A 9 2.92 -9.89 -19.12
CA ALA A 9 3.99 -10.53 -19.90
C ALA A 9 3.42 -11.36 -21.05
N GLY A 10 2.35 -12.12 -20.81
CA GLY A 10 1.65 -12.90 -21.84
C GLY A 10 1.06 -12.02 -22.94
N SER A 11 0.36 -10.94 -22.58
CA SER A 11 -0.22 -9.97 -23.52
C SER A 11 0.83 -9.29 -24.39
N LEU A 12 2.02 -9.04 -23.85
CA LEU A 12 3.14 -8.40 -24.56
C LEU A 12 4.06 -9.40 -25.28
N GLY A 13 3.79 -10.72 -25.20
CA GLY A 13 4.66 -11.75 -25.79
C GLY A 13 6.05 -11.81 -25.14
N LEU A 14 6.18 -11.40 -23.86
CA LEU A 14 7.45 -11.31 -23.16
C LEU A 14 7.64 -12.48 -22.18
N LYS A 15 8.90 -12.87 -21.97
CA LYS A 15 9.26 -13.84 -20.94
C LYS A 15 9.30 -13.15 -19.58
N LEU A 16 8.46 -13.60 -18.65
CA LEU A 16 8.41 -13.05 -17.29
C LEU A 16 9.57 -13.58 -16.44
N LYS A 17 10.24 -12.66 -15.74
CA LYS A 17 11.17 -12.96 -14.66
C LYS A 17 10.71 -12.24 -13.39
N LEU A 18 10.21 -12.99 -12.42
CA LEU A 18 9.86 -12.45 -11.10
C LEU A 18 11.11 -12.37 -10.22
N VAL A 19 11.32 -11.21 -9.62
CA VAL A 19 12.41 -10.96 -8.68
C VAL A 19 11.80 -10.46 -7.37
N PRO A 20 11.78 -11.29 -6.30
CA PRO A 20 11.34 -10.85 -4.99
C PRO A 20 12.18 -9.67 -4.51
N THR A 21 11.53 -8.64 -4.01
CA THR A 21 12.16 -7.36 -3.65
C THR A 21 11.51 -6.82 -2.39
N ALA A 22 12.31 -6.33 -1.45
CA ALA A 22 11.82 -5.59 -0.30
C ALA A 22 11.19 -4.25 -0.74
N TRP A 23 10.21 -3.78 0.02
CA TRP A 23 9.53 -2.52 -0.30
C TRP A 23 10.50 -1.34 -0.44
N GLU A 24 11.51 -1.26 0.40
CA GLU A 24 12.49 -0.18 0.42
C GLU A 24 13.38 -0.16 -0.83
N ASP A 25 13.56 -1.31 -1.47
CA ASP A 25 14.52 -1.50 -2.58
C ASP A 25 13.91 -1.23 -3.97
N TRP A 26 12.58 -1.26 -4.11
CA TRP A 26 11.96 -1.12 -5.42
C TRP A 26 12.31 0.20 -6.13
N PRO A 27 12.38 1.38 -5.44
CA PRO A 27 12.67 2.63 -6.13
C PRO A 27 14.06 2.63 -6.76
N LEU A 28 15.07 2.17 -6.02
CA LEU A 28 16.44 2.07 -6.52
C LEU A 28 16.55 0.99 -7.61
N GLY A 29 15.86 -0.13 -7.45
CA GLY A 29 15.85 -1.21 -8.43
C GLY A 29 15.35 -0.76 -9.80
N ILE A 30 14.29 0.07 -9.83
CA ILE A 30 13.75 0.66 -11.06
C ILE A 30 14.68 1.74 -11.63
N THR A 31 15.16 2.66 -10.81
CA THR A 31 16.01 3.76 -11.32
C THR A 31 17.38 3.28 -11.80
N SER A 32 17.94 2.24 -11.20
CA SER A 32 19.21 1.61 -11.62
C SER A 32 19.07 0.66 -12.81
N GLY A 33 17.82 0.33 -13.22
CA GLY A 33 17.57 -0.65 -14.28
C GLY A 33 17.77 -2.11 -13.87
N ARG A 34 17.84 -2.40 -12.56
CA ARG A 34 17.85 -3.79 -12.05
C ARG A 34 16.52 -4.50 -12.34
N TYR A 35 15.42 -3.74 -12.30
CA TYR A 35 14.09 -4.16 -12.65
C TYR A 35 13.53 -3.26 -13.75
N ASP A 36 12.77 -3.83 -14.67
CA ASP A 36 12.07 -3.07 -15.72
C ASP A 36 10.74 -2.50 -15.19
N VAL A 37 10.06 -3.29 -14.35
CA VAL A 37 8.73 -3.00 -13.79
C VAL A 37 8.69 -3.38 -12.31
N ALA A 38 8.08 -2.55 -11.48
CA ALA A 38 7.73 -2.88 -10.10
C ALA A 38 6.20 -3.05 -9.97
N LEU A 39 5.80 -4.14 -9.31
CA LEU A 39 4.41 -4.54 -9.06
C LEU A 39 4.27 -4.95 -7.59
N VAL A 40 4.17 -3.95 -6.69
CA VAL A 40 4.13 -4.15 -5.24
C VAL A 40 3.13 -3.20 -4.57
N ASN A 41 1.92 -3.11 -5.10
CA ASN A 41 0.88 -2.20 -4.59
C ASN A 41 1.32 -0.72 -4.51
N ILE A 42 2.02 -0.25 -5.53
CA ILE A 42 2.55 1.11 -5.53
C ILE A 42 1.42 2.10 -5.80
N ALA A 43 1.10 2.91 -4.81
CA ALA A 43 0.17 4.03 -4.99
C ALA A 43 0.81 5.15 -5.82
N VAL A 44 0.07 5.68 -6.78
CA VAL A 44 0.48 6.86 -7.55
C VAL A 44 0.38 8.10 -6.65
N THR A 45 1.49 8.82 -6.50
CA THR A 45 1.57 10.07 -5.75
C THR A 45 2.33 11.12 -6.56
N GLU A 46 2.07 12.40 -6.32
CA GLU A 46 2.76 13.49 -7.03
C GLU A 46 4.29 13.41 -6.83
N GLN A 47 4.73 13.09 -5.62
CA GLN A 47 6.15 12.91 -5.35
C GLN A 47 6.78 11.80 -6.19
N ARG A 48 6.06 10.68 -6.38
CA ARG A 48 6.55 9.55 -7.18
C ARG A 48 6.51 9.83 -8.68
N LYS A 49 5.52 10.58 -9.17
CA LYS A 49 5.42 11.01 -10.58
C LYS A 49 6.64 11.80 -11.06
N ALA A 50 7.36 12.45 -10.15
CA ALA A 50 8.61 13.14 -10.49
C ALA A 50 9.71 12.18 -10.97
N LYS A 51 9.71 10.92 -10.52
CA LYS A 51 10.79 9.94 -10.73
C LYS A 51 10.39 8.72 -11.55
N PHE A 52 9.08 8.43 -11.64
CA PHE A 52 8.55 7.20 -12.22
C PHE A 52 7.39 7.48 -13.16
N ASP A 53 7.13 6.56 -14.08
CA ASP A 53 5.93 6.47 -14.89
C ASP A 53 5.06 5.31 -14.39
N PHE A 54 3.74 5.43 -14.57
CA PHE A 54 2.75 4.55 -13.97
C PHE A 54 1.72 4.09 -14.98
N ALA A 55 1.51 2.77 -15.08
CA ALA A 55 0.35 2.20 -15.74
C ALA A 55 -0.60 1.67 -14.66
N THR A 56 -1.78 2.30 -14.56
CA THR A 56 -2.73 2.03 -13.47
C THR A 56 -3.63 0.84 -13.79
N TYR A 57 -3.89 -0.01 -12.80
CA TYR A 57 -4.74 -1.19 -12.98
C TYR A 57 -5.87 -1.30 -11.96
N ARG A 58 -5.84 -0.56 -10.87
CA ARG A 58 -6.94 -0.50 -9.90
C ARG A 58 -6.91 0.76 -9.06
N VAL A 59 -8.03 1.04 -8.40
CA VAL A 59 -8.12 2.03 -7.32
C VAL A 59 -8.18 1.28 -6.00
N ASP A 60 -7.39 1.71 -5.01
CA ASP A 60 -7.46 1.18 -3.65
C ASP A 60 -7.66 2.32 -2.65
N SER A 61 -8.23 1.98 -1.52
CA SER A 61 -8.31 2.83 -0.34
C SER A 61 -7.31 2.33 0.70
N LEU A 62 -6.98 3.18 1.64
CA LEU A 62 -6.31 2.76 2.86
C LEU A 62 -7.37 2.45 3.92
N ALA A 63 -7.03 1.60 4.88
CA ALA A 63 -7.91 1.24 5.97
C ALA A 63 -7.15 1.13 7.28
N PHE A 64 -7.86 1.45 8.36
CA PHE A 64 -7.45 1.19 9.72
C PHE A 64 -8.07 -0.10 10.20
N SER A 65 -7.27 -1.03 10.65
CA SER A 65 -7.75 -2.27 11.24
C SER A 65 -7.15 -2.49 12.63
N VAL A 66 -7.95 -3.10 13.48
CA VAL A 66 -7.62 -3.35 14.88
C VAL A 66 -7.92 -4.82 15.22
N LYS A 67 -7.50 -5.28 16.38
CA LYS A 67 -7.92 -6.57 16.93
C LYS A 67 -9.46 -6.64 16.98
N SER A 68 -10.05 -7.78 16.63
CA SER A 68 -11.52 -7.95 16.61
C SER A 68 -12.18 -7.60 17.95
N THR A 69 -11.49 -7.85 19.07
CA THR A 69 -11.93 -7.55 20.44
C THR A 69 -11.52 -6.16 20.94
N SER A 70 -10.98 -5.30 20.07
CA SER A 70 -10.57 -3.95 20.46
C SER A 70 -11.78 -3.05 20.73
N ASP A 71 -11.66 -2.16 21.72
CA ASP A 71 -12.64 -1.13 22.06
C ASP A 71 -12.63 0.06 21.07
N ILE A 72 -11.65 0.12 20.17
CA ILE A 72 -11.61 1.13 19.11
C ILE A 72 -12.74 0.82 18.14
N ALA A 73 -13.81 1.62 18.21
CA ALA A 73 -15.00 1.43 17.39
C ALA A 73 -14.86 2.00 15.99
N SER A 74 -14.19 3.15 15.86
CA SER A 74 -13.98 3.84 14.58
C SER A 74 -12.71 4.66 14.57
N VAL A 75 -12.15 4.86 13.37
CA VAL A 75 -11.09 5.82 13.08
C VAL A 75 -11.52 6.65 11.89
N SER A 76 -11.79 7.93 12.10
CA SER A 76 -12.26 8.89 11.11
C SER A 76 -11.32 10.08 10.92
N GLY A 77 -10.40 10.32 11.86
CA GLY A 77 -9.48 11.44 11.79
C GLY A 77 -8.31 11.34 12.77
N PRO A 78 -7.45 12.36 12.78
CA PRO A 78 -6.23 12.37 13.60
C PRO A 78 -6.48 12.15 15.08
N ALA A 79 -7.56 12.73 15.62
CA ALA A 79 -7.88 12.66 17.04
C ALA A 79 -8.10 11.21 17.54
N ASP A 80 -8.65 10.35 16.67
CA ASP A 80 -8.93 8.95 17.02
C ASP A 80 -7.65 8.12 17.18
N LEU A 81 -6.54 8.56 16.58
CA LEU A 81 -5.22 7.93 16.66
C LEU A 81 -4.31 8.56 17.71
N ALA A 82 -4.74 9.60 18.44
CA ALA A 82 -3.91 10.29 19.44
C ALA A 82 -3.39 9.28 20.48
N GLY A 83 -2.06 9.23 20.65
CA GLY A 83 -1.39 8.32 21.58
C GLY A 83 -1.45 6.83 21.25
N LYS A 84 -2.05 6.43 20.11
CA LYS A 84 -2.14 5.03 19.68
C LYS A 84 -0.85 4.58 18.99
N LYS A 85 -0.51 3.31 19.17
CA LYS A 85 0.58 2.64 18.44
C LYS A 85 0.05 2.14 17.10
N VAL A 86 0.54 2.72 16.00
CA VAL A 86 0.04 2.45 14.65
C VAL A 86 1.11 1.78 13.80
N ILE A 87 0.85 0.54 13.39
CA ILE A 87 1.72 -0.15 12.43
C ILE A 87 1.55 0.50 11.06
N VAL A 88 2.65 0.89 10.46
CA VAL A 88 2.73 1.52 9.15
C VAL A 88 4.06 1.15 8.50
N GLY A 89 4.07 0.97 7.17
CA GLY A 89 5.30 0.72 6.42
C GLY A 89 6.12 1.99 6.22
N SER A 90 7.43 1.90 6.39
CA SER A 90 8.35 3.01 6.12
C SER A 90 8.35 3.37 4.62
N GLY A 91 8.43 4.67 4.29
CA GLY A 91 8.43 5.17 2.91
C GLY A 91 7.10 4.99 2.17
N THR A 92 6.02 4.64 2.87
CA THR A 92 4.70 4.45 2.26
C THR A 92 3.86 5.72 2.25
N ASN A 93 2.81 5.72 1.42
CA ASN A 93 1.80 6.79 1.45
C ASN A 93 1.07 6.85 2.80
N GLN A 94 0.87 5.71 3.45
CA GLN A 94 0.25 5.59 4.77
C GLN A 94 1.07 6.31 5.83
N GLU A 95 2.38 6.09 5.84
CA GLU A 95 3.28 6.80 6.76
C GLU A 95 3.18 8.31 6.59
N ARG A 96 3.21 8.79 5.34
CA ARG A 96 3.10 10.23 5.07
C ARG A 96 1.77 10.81 5.59
N ILE A 97 0.66 10.07 5.46
CA ILE A 97 -0.64 10.48 5.97
C ILE A 97 -0.61 10.49 7.51
N LEU A 98 -0.08 9.44 8.14
CA LEU A 98 0.01 9.34 9.60
C LEU A 98 0.85 10.48 10.20
N LEU A 99 1.99 10.79 9.58
CA LEU A 99 2.84 11.91 10.02
C LEU A 99 2.14 13.27 9.83
N GLY A 100 1.36 13.45 8.77
CA GLY A 100 0.51 14.62 8.59
C GLY A 100 -0.54 14.73 9.69
N TRP A 101 -1.21 13.64 10.04
CA TRP A 101 -2.17 13.59 11.14
C TRP A 101 -1.52 13.82 12.51
N ASN A 102 -0.26 13.40 12.69
CA ASN A 102 0.49 13.72 13.90
C ASN A 102 0.73 15.21 14.05
N ALA A 103 1.11 15.91 12.97
CA ALA A 103 1.25 17.37 13.00
C ALA A 103 -0.08 18.07 13.35
N GLU A 104 -1.22 17.59 12.85
CA GLU A 104 -2.54 18.10 13.22
C GLU A 104 -2.87 17.83 14.71
N ASN A 105 -2.51 16.65 15.22
CA ASN A 105 -2.69 16.33 16.64
C ASN A 105 -1.85 17.26 17.55
N GLU A 106 -0.58 17.44 17.22
CA GLU A 106 0.32 18.31 17.97
C GLU A 106 -0.15 19.76 17.94
N ALA A 107 -0.56 20.27 16.77
CA ALA A 107 -1.13 21.62 16.64
C ALA A 107 -2.40 21.81 17.48
N ALA A 108 -3.16 20.75 17.72
CA ALA A 108 -4.36 20.76 18.56
C ALA A 108 -4.09 20.37 20.03
N GLY A 109 -2.82 20.28 20.45
CA GLY A 109 -2.42 19.92 21.81
C GLY A 109 -2.69 18.47 22.20
N ARG A 110 -2.88 17.58 21.22
CA ARG A 110 -3.06 16.14 21.43
C ARG A 110 -1.74 15.39 21.26
N GLN A 111 -1.61 14.25 21.90
CA GLN A 111 -0.46 13.38 21.69
C GLN A 111 -0.44 12.86 20.24
N PRO A 112 0.74 12.81 19.58
CA PRO A 112 0.86 12.16 18.29
C PRO A 112 0.62 10.65 18.41
N ALA A 113 0.17 10.02 17.34
CA ALA A 113 0.23 8.58 17.19
C ALA A 113 1.70 8.11 17.14
N LEU A 114 1.98 6.92 17.65
CA LEU A 114 3.31 6.32 17.68
C LEU A 114 3.46 5.34 16.51
N PRO A 115 4.21 5.68 15.45
CA PRO A 115 4.46 4.75 14.34
C PRO A 115 5.23 3.52 14.82
N VAL A 116 4.77 2.35 14.40
CA VAL A 116 5.43 1.06 14.64
C VAL A 116 5.85 0.50 13.28
N TYR A 117 7.16 0.43 13.06
CA TYR A 117 7.73 -0.11 11.83
C TYR A 117 8.10 -1.57 12.01
N LEU A 118 7.67 -2.41 11.08
CA LEU A 118 7.97 -3.83 11.11
C LEU A 118 8.89 -4.19 9.94
N THR A 119 9.76 -5.15 10.18
CA THR A 119 10.70 -5.66 9.17
C THR A 119 10.07 -6.72 8.26
N ASP A 120 8.92 -7.27 8.66
CA ASP A 120 8.16 -8.27 7.89
C ASP A 120 6.65 -8.16 8.16
N ASP A 121 5.84 -8.53 7.17
CA ASP A 121 4.39 -8.47 7.24
C ASP A 121 3.77 -9.50 8.20
N ALA A 122 4.46 -10.60 8.47
CA ALA A 122 3.95 -11.67 9.34
C ALA A 122 3.88 -11.21 10.80
N SER A 123 4.85 -10.39 11.23
CA SER A 123 4.89 -9.81 12.58
C SER A 123 3.72 -8.88 12.88
N GLY A 124 3.13 -8.25 11.85
CA GLY A 124 2.04 -7.28 12.04
C GLY A 124 0.83 -7.86 12.77
N ASN A 125 0.43 -9.07 12.39
CA ASN A 125 -0.68 -9.73 13.07
C ASN A 125 -0.35 -10.06 14.54
N LEU A 126 0.87 -10.53 14.80
CA LEU A 126 1.32 -10.84 16.16
C LEU A 126 1.33 -9.58 17.05
N TYR A 127 1.79 -8.44 16.53
CA TYR A 127 1.81 -7.17 17.26
C TYR A 127 0.40 -6.70 17.62
N ILE A 128 -0.56 -6.80 16.69
CA ILE A 128 -1.96 -6.46 16.95
C ILE A 128 -2.57 -7.42 17.97
N GLN A 129 -2.36 -8.74 17.84
CA GLN A 129 -2.95 -9.73 18.76
C GLN A 129 -2.37 -9.65 20.18
N SER A 130 -1.08 -9.33 20.32
CA SER A 130 -0.39 -9.20 21.62
C SER A 130 -0.57 -7.83 22.27
N GLY A 131 -1.19 -6.85 21.61
CA GLY A 131 -1.32 -5.48 22.13
C GLY A 131 -0.03 -4.65 22.06
N ARG A 132 0.99 -5.12 21.33
CA ARG A 132 2.20 -4.32 21.06
C ARG A 132 1.92 -3.16 20.12
N ALA A 133 0.87 -3.27 19.31
CA ALA A 133 0.31 -2.21 18.52
C ALA A 133 -1.22 -2.23 18.62
N ASP A 134 -1.83 -1.05 18.48
CA ASP A 134 -3.27 -0.87 18.61
C ASP A 134 -3.97 -0.94 17.25
N VAL A 135 -3.35 -0.37 16.22
CA VAL A 135 -3.93 -0.17 14.89
C VAL A 135 -2.93 -0.59 13.81
N PHE A 136 -3.42 -1.22 12.76
CA PHE A 136 -2.70 -1.40 11.51
C PHE A 136 -3.26 -0.42 10.47
N PHE A 137 -2.42 0.37 9.83
CA PHE A 137 -2.79 1.29 8.76
C PHE A 137 -2.14 0.86 7.45
N GLY A 138 -2.95 0.37 6.52
CA GLY A 138 -2.48 -0.21 5.27
C GLY A 138 -3.54 -0.26 4.17
N PRO A 139 -3.26 -0.95 3.05
CA PRO A 139 -4.22 -1.11 1.96
C PRO A 139 -5.52 -1.78 2.44
N GLN A 140 -6.67 -1.24 2.03
CA GLN A 140 -7.98 -1.77 2.41
C GLN A 140 -8.17 -3.20 1.96
N SER A 141 -7.76 -3.53 0.73
CA SER A 141 -7.85 -4.88 0.19
C SER A 141 -7.12 -5.91 1.06
N VAL A 142 -5.92 -5.56 1.56
CA VAL A 142 -5.15 -6.42 2.47
C VAL A 142 -5.82 -6.53 3.84
N ALA A 143 -6.30 -5.42 4.40
CA ALA A 143 -6.98 -5.40 5.70
C ALA A 143 -8.27 -6.24 5.68
N ALA A 144 -9.09 -6.08 4.63
CA ALA A 144 -10.33 -6.83 4.44
C ALA A 144 -10.05 -8.33 4.26
N TYR A 145 -9.06 -8.70 3.44
CA TYR A 145 -8.67 -10.10 3.25
C TYR A 145 -8.20 -10.76 4.56
N LYS A 146 -7.33 -10.10 5.32
CA LYS A 146 -6.86 -10.61 6.61
C LYS A 146 -7.99 -10.78 7.61
N ALA A 147 -8.93 -9.83 7.65
CA ALA A 147 -10.11 -9.90 8.51
C ALA A 147 -11.01 -11.08 8.14
N ALA A 148 -11.29 -11.26 6.86
CA ALA A 148 -12.12 -12.39 6.37
C ALA A 148 -11.45 -13.74 6.60
N LEU A 149 -10.13 -13.85 6.40
CA LEU A 149 -9.41 -15.11 6.51
C LEU A 149 -9.31 -15.60 7.97
N SER A 150 -9.04 -14.69 8.91
CA SER A 150 -8.72 -15.08 10.29
C SER A 150 -9.80 -14.75 11.31
N GLY A 151 -10.69 -13.81 11.04
CA GLY A 151 -11.65 -13.27 12.01
C GLY A 151 -11.01 -12.57 13.22
N LYS A 152 -9.67 -12.43 13.22
CA LYS A 152 -8.93 -11.89 14.36
C LYS A 152 -8.76 -10.37 14.33
N THR A 153 -9.11 -9.75 13.23
CA THR A 153 -9.07 -8.29 13.04
C THR A 153 -10.39 -7.78 12.47
N LYS A 154 -10.67 -6.50 12.67
CA LYS A 154 -11.79 -5.78 12.04
C LYS A 154 -11.31 -4.46 11.48
N VAL A 155 -11.91 -4.04 10.36
CA VAL A 155 -11.71 -2.71 9.78
C VAL A 155 -12.58 -1.72 10.55
N VAL A 156 -11.99 -0.61 11.01
CA VAL A 156 -12.65 0.41 11.82
C VAL A 156 -12.66 1.79 11.19
N GLY A 157 -12.12 1.93 10.00
CA GLY A 157 -12.15 3.19 9.26
C GLY A 157 -11.38 3.11 7.97
N LEU A 158 -11.65 4.08 7.10
CA LEU A 158 -10.93 4.24 5.83
C LEU A 158 -9.99 5.45 5.91
N GLY A 159 -8.90 5.38 5.19
CA GLY A 159 -7.99 6.50 5.00
C GLY A 159 -8.64 7.64 4.23
N PRO A 160 -8.07 8.85 4.31
CA PRO A 160 -8.72 10.08 3.82
C PRO A 160 -8.84 10.17 2.29
N LYS A 161 -8.09 9.38 1.55
CA LYS A 161 -8.05 9.44 0.08
C LYS A 161 -7.89 8.05 -0.53
N LYS A 162 -8.59 7.86 -1.66
CA LYS A 162 -8.31 6.76 -2.57
C LYS A 162 -7.05 7.07 -3.39
N ALA A 163 -6.34 6.04 -3.81
CA ALA A 163 -5.18 6.17 -4.68
C ALA A 163 -5.27 5.16 -5.83
N TYR A 164 -4.80 5.55 -7.00
CA TYR A 164 -4.54 4.60 -8.07
C TYR A 164 -3.35 3.74 -7.69
N VAL A 165 -3.46 2.44 -7.92
CA VAL A 165 -2.37 1.47 -7.80
C VAL A 165 -1.90 1.12 -9.20
N ALA A 166 -0.60 1.08 -9.39
CA ALA A 166 -0.01 1.00 -10.70
C ALA A 166 1.19 0.06 -10.79
N THR A 167 1.42 -0.46 -11.99
CA THR A 167 2.74 -0.92 -12.40
C THR A 167 3.63 0.30 -12.57
N THR A 168 4.85 0.21 -12.10
CA THR A 168 5.76 1.35 -12.05
C THR A 168 7.02 1.08 -12.86
N THR A 169 7.39 2.02 -13.70
CA THR A 169 8.59 1.96 -14.55
C THR A 169 9.48 3.17 -14.31
N ARG A 170 10.73 3.10 -14.80
CA ARG A 170 11.62 4.25 -14.82
C ARG A 170 11.01 5.33 -15.72
N LYS A 171 11.05 6.56 -15.23
CA LYS A 171 10.53 7.72 -15.96
C LYS A 171 11.17 7.87 -17.34
N GLY A 172 10.32 8.07 -18.34
CA GLY A 172 10.73 8.37 -19.70
C GLY A 172 11.31 7.18 -20.49
N ASN A 173 11.23 5.94 -19.99
CA ASN A 173 11.71 4.77 -20.74
C ASN A 173 10.72 4.26 -21.81
N GLY A 174 9.50 4.81 -21.86
CA GLY A 174 8.47 4.46 -22.85
C GLY A 174 7.69 3.16 -22.57
N LEU A 175 8.15 2.31 -21.65
CA LEU A 175 7.50 1.01 -21.37
C LEU A 175 6.08 1.17 -20.81
N VAL A 176 5.81 2.27 -20.15
CA VAL A 176 4.49 2.56 -19.56
C VAL A 176 3.34 2.49 -20.57
N TYR A 177 3.57 2.92 -21.80
CA TYR A 177 2.52 2.91 -22.85
C TYR A 177 2.12 1.50 -23.23
N ALA A 178 3.09 0.60 -23.40
CA ALA A 178 2.82 -0.81 -23.69
C ALA A 178 2.13 -1.50 -22.52
N LEU A 179 2.54 -1.20 -21.29
CA LEU A 179 1.90 -1.74 -20.08
C LEU A 179 0.45 -1.27 -19.95
N GLN A 180 0.18 0.03 -20.16
CA GLN A 180 -1.19 0.54 -20.08
C GLN A 180 -2.07 -0.06 -21.17
N ALA A 181 -1.60 -0.14 -22.40
CA ALA A 181 -2.35 -0.78 -23.49
C ALA A 181 -2.66 -2.25 -23.20
N ALA A 182 -1.72 -2.99 -22.60
CA ALA A 182 -1.94 -4.36 -22.18
C ALA A 182 -3.00 -4.47 -21.08
N LEU A 183 -2.96 -3.58 -20.07
CA LEU A 183 -3.97 -3.52 -18.99
C LEU A 183 -5.36 -3.19 -19.54
N ASP A 184 -5.46 -2.20 -20.43
CA ASP A 184 -6.73 -1.82 -21.05
C ASP A 184 -7.31 -2.98 -21.90
N GLY A 185 -6.46 -3.77 -22.53
CA GLY A 185 -6.86 -4.98 -23.25
C GLY A 185 -7.41 -6.06 -22.33
N LEU A 186 -6.80 -6.27 -21.16
CA LEU A 186 -7.27 -7.23 -20.15
C LEU A 186 -8.65 -6.84 -19.57
N ASP A 187 -8.90 -5.55 -19.37
CA ASP A 187 -10.21 -5.07 -18.94
C ASP A 187 -11.30 -5.35 -19.96
N LEU A 188 -10.99 -5.24 -21.25
CA LEU A 188 -11.93 -5.50 -22.34
C LEU A 188 -12.27 -6.97 -22.53
N ASP A 189 -11.34 -7.87 -22.24
CA ASP A 189 -11.55 -9.32 -22.37
C ASP A 189 -12.06 -9.99 -21.10
N GLY A 190 -12.23 -9.23 -20.02
CA GLY A 190 -12.76 -9.72 -18.76
C GLY A 190 -11.80 -10.60 -17.96
N SER A 191 -10.48 -10.53 -18.22
CA SER A 191 -9.46 -11.29 -17.51
C SER A 191 -9.05 -10.70 -16.16
N HIS A 192 -9.73 -9.67 -15.68
CA HIS A 192 -9.57 -9.03 -14.38
C HIS A 192 -10.52 -9.53 -13.31
#